data_4c1f2776d0d3279169cde05033e5886e
#
_entry.id   4c1f2776d0d3279169cde05033e5886e
#
_cell.length_a   1.000
_cell.length_b   1.000
_cell.length_c   1.000
_cell.angle_alpha   90.00
_cell.angle_beta   90.00
_cell.angle_gamma   90.00
#
_symmetry.space_group_name_H-M   'P 1'
#
loop_
_entity.id
_entity.type
_entity.pdbx_description
1 polymer ?
#
loop_
_entity_poly.entity_id
_entity_poly.type
_entity_poly.pdbx_seq_one_letter_code
_entity_poly.pdbx_strand_id
1 'polypeptide(L)'
;MNKALDRLITLTLIALLGWGGWSVLHWLLVGADWAVVRSNLPLYAVGSYPEEQRWRPLLWIAGLIVLITLTLAGPRTGLWRKALPITWIAMAPVGLWLLAGGIVLLPVGTRDWGGLTLTLLLTAGSGLLALPMGVLLALGRRSSLPVLRWTSVGYIELMRAVPLIAVLFFGQLLIPLFLPPGLEINRVLRAVVAFALFAAAY
;
A
#
# COMPACT_ATOMS: atom_id res chain seq x y z
N MET A 1 12.23 39.79 -21.26
CA MET A 1 11.28 39.64 -20.17
C MET A 1 11.54 40.71 -19.13
N ASN A 2 10.55 41.43 -18.68
CA ASN A 2 10.75 42.65 -17.85
C ASN A 2 11.03 42.23 -16.39
N LYS A 3 12.29 42.37 -15.91
CA LYS A 3 12.71 41.96 -14.57
C LYS A 3 11.84 42.52 -13.43
N ALA A 4 11.22 43.67 -13.65
CA ALA A 4 10.28 44.25 -12.69
C ALA A 4 8.97 43.47 -12.61
N LEU A 5 8.43 43.05 -13.75
CA LEU A 5 7.21 42.24 -13.83
C LEU A 5 7.42 40.86 -13.18
N ASP A 6 8.56 40.22 -13.45
CA ASP A 6 8.90 38.90 -12.86
C ASP A 6 9.00 39.00 -11.32
N ARG A 7 9.62 40.07 -10.79
CA ARG A 7 9.69 40.32 -9.34
C ARG A 7 8.29 40.55 -8.74
N LEU A 8 7.46 41.35 -9.41
CA LEU A 8 6.11 41.63 -8.94
C LEU A 8 5.27 40.33 -8.87
N ILE A 9 5.28 39.52 -9.94
CA ILE A 9 4.60 38.23 -9.98
C ILE A 9 5.12 37.31 -8.86
N THR A 10 6.44 37.24 -8.68
CA THR A 10 7.03 36.40 -7.65
C THR A 10 6.60 36.82 -6.24
N LEU A 11 6.65 38.13 -5.95
CA LEU A 11 6.25 38.67 -4.65
C LEU A 11 4.74 38.42 -4.39
N THR A 12 3.89 38.63 -5.41
CA THR A 12 2.46 38.36 -5.30
C THR A 12 2.17 36.88 -5.05
N LEU A 13 2.87 35.97 -5.74
CA LEU A 13 2.73 34.53 -5.52
C LEU A 13 3.21 34.12 -4.11
N ILE A 14 4.33 34.64 -3.64
CA ILE A 14 4.82 34.38 -2.27
C ILE A 14 3.81 34.89 -1.23
N ALA A 15 3.25 36.10 -1.42
CA ALA A 15 2.24 36.63 -0.52
C ALA A 15 0.96 35.80 -0.50
N LEU A 16 0.48 35.39 -1.67
CA LEU A 16 -0.71 34.53 -1.80
C LEU A 16 -0.48 33.14 -1.16
N LEU A 17 0.67 32.53 -1.42
CA LEU A 17 1.02 31.24 -0.83
C LEU A 17 1.21 31.32 0.69
N GLY A 18 1.82 32.42 1.17
CA GLY A 18 1.98 32.68 2.59
C GLY A 18 0.64 32.90 3.30
N TRP A 19 -0.24 33.72 2.71
CA TRP A 19 -1.58 33.95 3.24
C TRP A 19 -2.45 32.69 3.18
N GLY A 20 -2.44 31.97 2.06
CA GLY A 20 -3.15 30.71 1.91
C GLY A 20 -2.64 29.63 2.90
N GLY A 21 -1.33 29.50 3.02
CA GLY A 21 -0.72 28.58 3.99
C GLY A 21 -1.08 28.92 5.44
N TRP A 22 -1.06 30.22 5.80
CA TRP A 22 -1.48 30.69 7.11
C TRP A 22 -2.98 30.42 7.36
N SER A 23 -3.84 30.68 6.38
CA SER A 23 -5.28 30.42 6.50
C SER A 23 -5.59 28.96 6.71
N VAL A 24 -4.93 28.07 5.96
CA VAL A 24 -5.07 26.60 6.13
C VAL A 24 -4.55 26.18 7.51
N LEU A 25 -3.39 26.67 7.94
CA LEU A 25 -2.80 26.33 9.24
C LEU A 25 -3.69 26.81 10.39
N HIS A 26 -4.19 28.05 10.31
CA HIS A 26 -5.11 28.60 11.30
C HIS A 26 -6.41 27.77 11.38
N TRP A 27 -7.00 27.42 10.22
CA TRP A 27 -8.17 26.57 10.18
C TRP A 27 -7.90 25.19 10.80
N LEU A 28 -6.78 24.55 10.47
CA LEU A 28 -6.39 23.25 11.03
C LEU A 28 -6.25 23.28 12.55
N LEU A 29 -5.68 24.37 13.11
CA LEU A 29 -5.38 24.43 14.54
C LEU A 29 -6.55 24.96 15.38
N VAL A 30 -7.38 25.84 14.85
CA VAL A 30 -8.39 26.58 15.60
C VAL A 30 -9.82 26.33 15.09
N GLY A 31 -10.01 26.22 13.78
CA GLY A 31 -11.34 26.14 13.16
C GLY A 31 -11.81 24.71 12.85
N ALA A 32 -10.92 23.75 12.77
CA ALA A 32 -11.29 22.37 12.43
C ALA A 32 -11.85 21.61 13.62
N ASP A 33 -12.99 20.97 13.44
CA ASP A 33 -13.53 20.03 14.43
C ASP A 33 -12.87 18.65 14.28
N TRP A 34 -11.93 18.39 15.16
CA TRP A 34 -11.20 17.11 15.20
C TRP A 34 -11.94 16.00 15.96
N ALA A 35 -13.13 16.27 16.52
CA ALA A 35 -13.90 15.28 17.28
C ALA A 35 -14.27 14.08 16.40
N VAL A 36 -14.68 14.34 15.16
CA VAL A 36 -15.01 13.29 14.17
C VAL A 36 -13.80 12.41 13.86
N VAL A 37 -12.61 13.00 13.72
CA VAL A 37 -11.38 12.25 13.45
C VAL A 37 -11.01 11.39 14.66
N ARG A 38 -11.07 11.96 15.88
CA ARG A 38 -10.74 11.25 17.11
C ARG A 38 -11.67 10.07 17.38
N SER A 39 -12.98 10.25 17.18
CA SER A 39 -13.96 9.19 17.38
C SER A 39 -13.81 8.04 16.38
N ASN A 40 -13.27 8.30 15.20
CA ASN A 40 -13.08 7.31 14.14
C ASN A 40 -11.64 6.79 14.01
N LEU A 41 -10.69 7.17 14.90
CA LEU A 41 -9.31 6.68 14.86
C LEU A 41 -9.20 5.15 14.79
N PRO A 42 -9.96 4.36 15.56
CA PRO A 42 -9.92 2.90 15.45
C PRO A 42 -10.34 2.42 14.07
N LEU A 43 -11.37 3.03 13.48
CA LEU A 43 -11.84 2.69 12.13
C LEU A 43 -10.76 2.98 11.07
N TYR A 44 -10.06 4.10 11.18
CA TYR A 44 -8.95 4.43 10.27
C TYR A 44 -7.76 3.48 10.43
N ALA A 45 -7.46 3.05 11.66
CA ALA A 45 -6.34 2.16 11.93
C ALA A 45 -6.61 0.71 11.49
N VAL A 46 -7.76 0.16 11.90
CA VAL A 46 -8.02 -1.28 11.81
C VAL A 46 -9.34 -1.65 11.10
N GLY A 47 -10.11 -0.66 10.64
CA GLY A 47 -11.39 -0.89 9.98
C GLY A 47 -12.44 -1.49 10.91
N SER A 48 -13.22 -2.43 10.40
CA SER A 48 -14.30 -3.11 11.14
C SER A 48 -13.80 -4.29 11.98
N TYR A 49 -12.50 -4.34 12.28
CA TYR A 49 -11.92 -5.44 13.07
C TYR A 49 -12.58 -5.53 14.46
N PRO A 50 -12.90 -6.76 14.95
CA PRO A 50 -13.60 -6.96 16.23
C PRO A 50 -12.91 -6.23 17.38
N GLU A 51 -13.67 -5.53 18.21
CA GLU A 51 -13.13 -4.63 19.24
C GLU A 51 -12.19 -5.32 20.23
N GLU A 52 -12.59 -6.49 20.72
CA GLU A 52 -11.80 -7.29 21.67
C GLU A 52 -10.45 -7.76 21.10
N GLN A 53 -10.31 -7.76 19.77
CA GLN A 53 -9.16 -8.30 19.06
C GLN A 53 -8.34 -7.22 18.33
N ARG A 54 -8.72 -5.94 18.43
CA ARG A 54 -8.03 -4.80 17.80
C ARG A 54 -6.56 -4.68 18.21
N TRP A 55 -6.18 -5.27 19.32
CA TRP A 55 -4.78 -5.31 19.76
C TRP A 55 -3.86 -6.03 18.75
N ARG A 56 -4.37 -7.01 17.96
CA ARG A 56 -3.59 -7.79 17.00
C ARG A 56 -3.10 -6.93 15.82
N PRO A 57 -3.99 -6.26 15.05
CA PRO A 57 -3.55 -5.38 13.98
C PRO A 57 -2.73 -4.21 14.50
N LEU A 58 -3.04 -3.67 15.70
CA LEU A 58 -2.26 -2.60 16.31
C LEU A 58 -0.86 -3.08 16.69
N LEU A 59 -0.71 -4.30 17.22
CA LEU A 59 0.59 -4.90 17.52
C LEU A 59 1.41 -5.09 16.23
N TRP A 60 0.78 -5.53 15.15
CA TRP A 60 1.46 -5.67 13.87
C TRP A 60 1.92 -4.33 13.29
N ILE A 61 1.06 -3.29 13.32
CA ILE A 61 1.43 -1.93 12.91
C ILE A 61 2.58 -1.41 13.78
N ALA A 62 2.52 -1.58 15.10
CA ALA A 62 3.59 -1.18 16.00
C ALA A 62 4.90 -1.89 15.67
N GLY A 63 4.85 -3.20 15.40
CA GLY A 63 5.99 -3.98 14.95
C GLY A 63 6.58 -3.46 13.64
N LEU A 64 5.74 -3.08 12.66
CA LEU A 64 6.20 -2.45 11.41
C LEU A 64 6.88 -1.11 11.67
N ILE A 65 6.30 -0.26 12.53
CA ILE A 65 6.89 1.04 12.88
C ILE A 65 8.27 0.85 13.53
N VAL A 66 8.37 -0.08 14.49
CA VAL A 66 9.64 -0.42 15.13
C VAL A 66 10.66 -0.92 14.09
N LEU A 67 10.25 -1.82 13.19
CA LEU A 67 11.12 -2.36 12.16
C LEU A 67 11.59 -1.29 11.18
N ILE A 68 10.71 -0.37 10.75
CA ILE A 68 11.06 0.78 9.93
C ILE A 68 12.05 1.67 10.66
N THR A 69 11.78 2.03 11.92
CA THR A 69 12.66 2.88 12.73
C THR A 69 14.04 2.26 12.90
N LEU A 70 14.10 0.97 13.19
CA LEU A 70 15.35 0.23 13.32
C LEU A 70 16.09 0.12 11.97
N THR A 71 15.38 0.04 10.86
CA THR A 71 15.99 0.03 9.52
C THR A 71 16.63 1.38 9.19
N LEU A 72 15.98 2.48 9.56
CA LEU A 72 16.43 3.83 9.25
C LEU A 72 17.51 4.35 10.23
N ALA A 73 17.33 4.11 11.52
CA ALA A 73 18.16 4.65 12.60
C ALA A 73 19.04 3.62 13.30
N GLY A 74 18.88 2.33 13.01
CA GLY A 74 19.62 1.25 13.66
C GLY A 74 21.09 1.14 13.22
N PRO A 75 21.90 0.37 13.98
CA PRO A 75 23.31 0.19 13.67
C PRO A 75 23.49 -0.47 12.30
N ARG A 76 24.39 0.11 11.48
CA ARG A 76 24.67 -0.36 10.11
C ARG A 76 25.64 -1.53 10.05
N THR A 77 26.04 -2.10 11.19
CA THR A 77 27.06 -3.17 11.31
C THR A 77 26.59 -4.28 12.22
N GLY A 78 27.24 -5.45 12.11
CA GLY A 78 27.01 -6.58 12.99
C GLY A 78 25.84 -7.48 12.64
N LEU A 79 25.39 -8.27 13.60
CA LEU A 79 24.29 -9.26 13.49
C LEU A 79 22.97 -8.61 13.05
N TRP A 80 22.72 -7.36 13.48
CA TRP A 80 21.52 -6.62 13.15
C TRP A 80 21.33 -6.45 11.64
N ARG A 81 22.39 -6.06 10.93
CA ARG A 81 22.34 -5.90 9.47
C ARG A 81 21.97 -7.19 8.73
N LYS A 82 22.41 -8.35 9.26
CA LYS A 82 22.10 -9.67 8.71
C LYS A 82 20.67 -10.11 9.05
N ALA A 83 20.15 -9.72 10.21
CA ALA A 83 18.81 -10.09 10.66
C ALA A 83 17.70 -9.26 9.99
N LEU A 84 17.97 -8.01 9.59
CA LEU A 84 16.97 -7.12 8.98
C LEU A 84 16.18 -7.71 7.81
N PRO A 85 16.81 -8.30 6.78
CA PRO A 85 16.05 -8.90 5.67
C PRO A 85 15.15 -10.04 6.14
N ILE A 86 15.64 -10.85 7.09
CA ILE A 86 14.89 -11.99 7.65
C ILE A 86 13.68 -11.48 8.45
N THR A 87 13.87 -10.43 9.27
CA THR A 87 12.76 -9.84 10.04
C THR A 87 11.70 -9.20 9.15
N TRP A 88 12.10 -8.55 8.05
CA TRP A 88 11.15 -8.04 7.06
C TRP A 88 10.34 -9.16 6.39
N ILE A 89 11.01 -10.24 5.99
CA ILE A 89 10.33 -11.41 5.39
C ILE A 89 9.40 -12.08 6.41
N ALA A 90 9.84 -12.24 7.66
CA ALA A 90 9.04 -12.83 8.72
C ALA A 90 7.82 -11.99 9.12
N MET A 91 7.89 -10.67 8.94
CA MET A 91 6.81 -9.75 9.31
C MET A 91 5.52 -9.98 8.51
N ALA A 92 5.62 -10.47 7.26
CA ALA A 92 4.45 -10.79 6.44
C ALA A 92 3.66 -12.00 6.97
N PRO A 93 4.25 -13.21 7.16
CA PRO A 93 3.53 -14.34 7.71
C PRO A 93 3.07 -14.12 9.16
N VAL A 94 3.86 -13.41 9.98
CA VAL A 94 3.46 -13.02 11.34
C VAL A 94 2.23 -12.12 11.30
N GLY A 95 2.21 -11.13 10.41
CA GLY A 95 1.06 -10.25 10.21
C GLY A 95 -0.18 -11.01 9.76
N LEU A 96 -0.05 -11.90 8.79
CA LEU A 96 -1.16 -12.73 8.33
C LEU A 96 -1.71 -13.61 9.46
N TRP A 97 -0.83 -14.24 10.25
CA TRP A 97 -1.25 -15.06 11.40
C TRP A 97 -1.93 -14.21 12.49
N LEU A 98 -1.41 -13.04 12.83
CA LEU A 98 -2.03 -12.14 13.78
C LEU A 98 -3.43 -11.69 13.31
N LEU A 99 -3.56 -11.34 12.03
CA LEU A 99 -4.81 -10.81 11.48
C LEU A 99 -5.85 -11.91 11.25
N ALA A 100 -5.45 -13.03 10.67
CA ALA A 100 -6.38 -14.12 10.37
C ALA A 100 -6.75 -14.93 11.63
N GLY A 101 -5.83 -15.04 12.58
CA GLY A 101 -5.97 -15.95 13.69
C GLY A 101 -5.77 -17.42 13.28
N GLY A 102 -6.43 -18.32 13.97
CA GLY A 102 -6.40 -19.76 13.69
C GLY A 102 -5.87 -20.58 14.86
N ILE A 103 -4.65 -21.10 14.80
CA ILE A 103 -4.12 -22.14 15.71
C ILE A 103 -4.28 -21.84 17.20
N VAL A 104 -4.05 -20.59 17.62
CA VAL A 104 -4.15 -20.16 19.05
C VAL A 104 -5.11 -18.97 19.20
N LEU A 105 -5.25 -18.19 18.15
CA LEU A 105 -6.04 -16.96 18.13
C LEU A 105 -7.40 -17.23 17.50
N LEU A 106 -8.45 -16.59 17.99
CA LEU A 106 -9.78 -16.69 17.37
C LEU A 106 -9.72 -16.25 15.91
N PRO A 107 -10.29 -16.99 14.97
CA PRO A 107 -10.26 -16.66 13.56
C PRO A 107 -11.07 -15.39 13.29
N VAL A 108 -10.51 -14.47 12.48
CA VAL A 108 -11.17 -13.25 12.03
C VAL A 108 -11.22 -13.25 10.51
N GLY A 109 -12.43 -13.16 9.96
CA GLY A 109 -12.66 -13.17 8.53
C GLY A 109 -12.04 -11.94 7.84
N THR A 110 -11.57 -12.13 6.63
CA THR A 110 -10.99 -11.01 5.84
C THR A 110 -12.01 -9.92 5.50
N ARG A 111 -13.31 -10.16 5.74
CA ARG A 111 -14.35 -9.14 5.58
C ARG A 111 -14.26 -8.03 6.63
N ASP A 112 -13.71 -8.35 7.79
CA ASP A 112 -13.56 -7.42 8.92
C ASP A 112 -12.23 -6.67 8.88
N TRP A 113 -11.33 -7.04 7.96
CA TRP A 113 -10.06 -6.38 7.78
C TRP A 113 -10.25 -5.05 7.05
N GLY A 114 -9.66 -3.98 7.57
CA GLY A 114 -9.80 -2.65 6.98
C GLY A 114 -8.76 -1.66 7.48
N GLY A 115 -9.01 -0.40 7.17
CA GLY A 115 -8.18 0.72 7.60
C GLY A 115 -6.72 0.63 7.12
N LEU A 116 -5.84 1.28 7.87
CA LEU A 116 -4.40 1.30 7.61
C LEU A 116 -3.79 -0.11 7.58
N THR A 117 -4.27 -1.00 8.45
CA THR A 117 -3.81 -2.40 8.50
C THR A 117 -3.96 -3.10 7.16
N LEU A 118 -5.15 -3.06 6.57
CA LEU A 118 -5.39 -3.68 5.27
C LEU A 118 -4.58 -3.00 4.16
N THR A 119 -4.48 -1.69 4.18
CA THR A 119 -3.68 -0.92 3.22
C THR A 119 -2.20 -1.34 3.24
N LEU A 120 -1.60 -1.43 4.43
CA LEU A 120 -0.22 -1.87 4.59
C LEU A 120 -0.02 -3.33 4.14
N LEU A 121 -0.97 -4.20 4.47
CA LEU A 121 -0.92 -5.61 4.04
C LEU A 121 -1.00 -5.74 2.52
N LEU A 122 -1.93 -5.03 1.88
CA LEU A 122 -2.06 -5.02 0.42
C LEU A 122 -0.81 -4.46 -0.25
N THR A 123 -0.25 -3.36 0.28
CA THR A 123 0.98 -2.75 -0.23
C THR A 123 2.17 -3.70 -0.13
N ALA A 124 2.37 -4.30 1.05
CA ALA A 124 3.47 -5.24 1.26
C ALA A 124 3.32 -6.50 0.40
N GLY A 125 2.13 -7.10 0.38
CA GLY A 125 1.85 -8.31 -0.38
C GLY A 125 1.96 -8.10 -1.89
N SER A 126 1.39 -7.01 -2.40
CA SER A 126 1.48 -6.68 -3.83
C SER A 126 2.89 -6.31 -4.24
N GLY A 127 3.63 -5.54 -3.42
CA GLY A 127 5.02 -5.18 -3.69
C GLY A 127 5.95 -6.39 -3.74
N LEU A 128 5.76 -7.35 -2.83
CA LEU A 128 6.53 -8.60 -2.81
C LEU A 128 6.35 -9.42 -4.10
N LEU A 129 5.13 -9.45 -4.65
CA LEU A 129 4.83 -10.14 -5.90
C LEU A 129 5.20 -9.30 -7.14
N ALA A 130 4.95 -8.00 -7.10
CA ALA A 130 5.22 -7.09 -8.21
C ALA A 130 6.71 -7.00 -8.55
N LEU A 131 7.58 -7.01 -7.53
CA LEU A 131 9.02 -6.85 -7.72
C LEU A 131 9.63 -7.96 -8.61
N PRO A 132 9.48 -9.27 -8.31
CA PRO A 132 10.01 -10.32 -9.18
C PRO A 132 9.34 -10.31 -10.56
N MET A 133 8.04 -10.06 -10.64
CA MET A 133 7.32 -9.98 -11.91
C MET A 133 7.81 -8.80 -12.76
N GLY A 134 8.01 -7.63 -12.15
CA GLY A 134 8.55 -6.46 -12.83
C GLY A 134 9.96 -6.68 -13.36
N VAL A 135 10.82 -7.35 -12.57
CA VAL A 135 12.17 -7.74 -13.04
C VAL A 135 12.08 -8.69 -14.24
N LEU A 136 11.21 -9.69 -14.19
CA LEU A 136 11.02 -10.62 -15.32
C LEU A 136 10.51 -9.89 -16.57
N LEU A 137 9.56 -8.98 -16.43
CA LEU A 137 9.05 -8.15 -17.53
C LEU A 137 10.14 -7.23 -18.10
N ALA A 138 10.96 -6.61 -17.25
CA ALA A 138 12.07 -5.76 -17.67
C ALA A 138 13.15 -6.55 -18.44
N LEU A 139 13.46 -7.77 -18.01
CA LEU A 139 14.37 -8.68 -18.71
C LEU A 139 13.76 -9.16 -20.03
N GLY A 140 12.47 -9.55 -20.01
CA GLY A 140 11.73 -9.97 -21.19
C GLY A 140 11.69 -8.88 -22.27
N ARG A 141 11.46 -7.63 -21.89
CA ARG A 141 11.47 -6.47 -22.79
C ARG A 141 12.83 -6.28 -23.50
N ARG A 142 13.94 -6.67 -22.85
CA ARG A 142 15.30 -6.57 -23.40
C ARG A 142 15.78 -7.86 -24.08
N SER A 143 14.95 -8.90 -24.11
CA SER A 143 15.31 -10.20 -24.69
C SER A 143 15.54 -10.10 -26.21
N SER A 144 16.52 -10.88 -26.69
CA SER A 144 16.74 -11.10 -28.10
C SER A 144 15.68 -12.00 -28.74
N LEU A 145 14.93 -12.77 -27.93
CA LEU A 145 13.83 -13.63 -28.39
C LEU A 145 12.59 -12.78 -28.66
N PRO A 146 12.12 -12.73 -29.94
CA PRO A 146 11.01 -11.84 -30.31
C PRO A 146 9.73 -12.08 -29.49
N VAL A 147 9.39 -13.36 -29.23
CA VAL A 147 8.18 -13.73 -28.47
C VAL A 147 8.23 -13.15 -27.07
N LEU A 148 9.32 -13.34 -26.33
CA LEU A 148 9.46 -12.80 -24.97
C LEU A 148 9.41 -11.26 -24.95
N ARG A 149 10.05 -10.63 -25.92
CA ARG A 149 10.04 -9.17 -26.03
C ARG A 149 8.64 -8.64 -26.30
N TRP A 150 7.95 -9.18 -27.32
CA TRP A 150 6.61 -8.70 -27.68
C TRP A 150 5.56 -8.95 -26.59
N THR A 151 5.59 -10.10 -25.94
CA THR A 151 4.66 -10.40 -24.83
C THR A 151 4.90 -9.50 -23.63
N SER A 152 6.17 -9.26 -23.27
CA SER A 152 6.50 -8.35 -22.15
C SER A 152 6.12 -6.90 -22.46
N VAL A 153 6.43 -6.39 -23.66
CA VAL A 153 6.04 -5.05 -24.09
C VAL A 153 4.52 -4.92 -24.13
N GLY A 154 3.82 -5.87 -24.77
CA GLY A 154 2.36 -5.85 -24.85
C GLY A 154 1.69 -5.84 -23.49
N TYR A 155 2.17 -6.65 -22.55
CA TYR A 155 1.68 -6.64 -21.16
C TYR A 155 1.89 -5.28 -20.47
N ILE A 156 3.10 -4.74 -20.56
CA ILE A 156 3.45 -3.45 -19.95
C ILE A 156 2.56 -2.32 -20.49
N GLU A 157 2.45 -2.23 -21.82
CA GLU A 157 1.64 -1.19 -22.45
C GLU A 157 0.15 -1.35 -22.13
N LEU A 158 -0.36 -2.59 -22.12
CA LEU A 158 -1.74 -2.88 -21.74
C LEU A 158 -2.05 -2.43 -20.32
N MET A 159 -1.22 -2.83 -19.33
CA MET A 159 -1.42 -2.48 -17.93
C MET A 159 -1.27 -0.99 -17.66
N ARG A 160 -0.43 -0.30 -18.42
CA ARG A 160 -0.25 1.15 -18.31
C ARG A 160 -1.36 1.95 -18.99
N ALA A 161 -2.03 1.39 -19.99
CA ALA A 161 -3.16 2.02 -20.67
C ALA A 161 -4.46 1.94 -19.85
N VAL A 162 -4.60 0.94 -18.97
CA VAL A 162 -5.80 0.70 -18.18
C VAL A 162 -5.71 1.40 -16.81
N PRO A 163 -6.75 2.12 -16.35
CA PRO A 163 -6.78 2.67 -15.00
C PRO A 163 -6.71 1.56 -13.94
N LEU A 164 -5.94 1.76 -12.87
CA LEU A 164 -5.83 0.82 -11.75
C LEU A 164 -7.20 0.36 -11.22
N ILE A 165 -8.16 1.29 -11.12
CA ILE A 165 -9.50 0.98 -10.61
C ILE A 165 -10.22 -0.06 -11.47
N ALA A 166 -10.02 -0.04 -12.79
CA ALA A 166 -10.60 -1.04 -13.69
C ALA A 166 -9.98 -2.43 -13.47
N VAL A 167 -8.65 -2.50 -13.25
CA VAL A 167 -7.95 -3.76 -12.93
C VAL A 167 -8.45 -4.34 -11.60
N LEU A 168 -8.62 -3.49 -10.59
CA LEU A 168 -9.17 -3.91 -9.30
C LEU A 168 -10.61 -4.40 -9.40
N PHE A 169 -11.44 -3.69 -10.16
CA PHE A 169 -12.83 -4.05 -10.41
C PHE A 169 -12.92 -5.41 -11.13
N PHE A 170 -12.10 -5.61 -12.15
CA PHE A 170 -11.97 -6.89 -12.82
C PHE A 170 -11.57 -8.02 -11.86
N GLY A 171 -10.52 -7.80 -11.07
CA GLY A 171 -10.04 -8.77 -10.08
C GLY A 171 -11.07 -9.11 -9.00
N GLN A 172 -11.82 -8.13 -8.54
CA GLN A 172 -12.76 -8.31 -7.42
C GLN A 172 -14.14 -8.83 -7.85
N LEU A 173 -14.65 -8.42 -8.98
CA LEU A 173 -16.01 -8.72 -9.40
C LEU A 173 -16.09 -9.69 -10.58
N LEU A 174 -15.23 -9.54 -11.59
CA LEU A 174 -15.34 -10.38 -12.78
C LEU A 174 -14.67 -11.74 -12.60
N ILE A 175 -13.48 -11.83 -12.00
CA ILE A 175 -12.81 -13.12 -11.81
C ILE A 175 -13.70 -14.14 -11.09
N PRO A 176 -14.42 -13.83 -9.99
CA PRO A 176 -15.30 -14.79 -9.34
C PRO A 176 -16.41 -15.36 -10.23
N LEU A 177 -16.87 -14.60 -11.23
CA LEU A 177 -17.90 -15.06 -12.15
C LEU A 177 -17.42 -16.16 -13.10
N PHE A 178 -16.11 -16.23 -13.34
CA PHE A 178 -15.49 -17.23 -14.22
C PHE A 178 -14.94 -18.44 -13.46
N LEU A 179 -15.00 -18.41 -12.11
CA LEU A 179 -14.54 -19.54 -11.31
C LEU A 179 -15.60 -20.67 -11.27
N PRO A 180 -15.16 -21.93 -11.26
CA PRO A 180 -16.07 -23.06 -11.07
C PRO A 180 -16.83 -22.97 -9.75
N PRO A 181 -18.06 -23.50 -9.67
CA PRO A 181 -18.81 -23.58 -8.42
C PRO A 181 -17.99 -24.25 -7.31
N GLY A 182 -17.94 -23.62 -6.14
CA GLY A 182 -17.19 -24.12 -4.98
C GLY A 182 -15.72 -23.65 -4.89
N LEU A 183 -15.18 -22.98 -5.91
CA LEU A 183 -13.85 -22.38 -5.84
C LEU A 183 -13.96 -20.89 -5.46
N GLU A 184 -13.76 -20.59 -4.19
CA GLU A 184 -13.76 -19.22 -3.69
C GLU A 184 -12.34 -18.74 -3.43
N ILE A 185 -11.89 -17.75 -4.19
CA ILE A 185 -10.61 -17.05 -3.91
C ILE A 185 -10.90 -15.90 -2.95
N ASN A 186 -10.15 -15.86 -1.86
CA ASN A 186 -10.24 -14.80 -0.87
C ASN A 186 -10.09 -13.40 -1.50
N ARG A 187 -10.98 -12.47 -1.10
CA ARG A 187 -11.01 -11.11 -1.66
C ARG A 187 -9.70 -10.34 -1.47
N VAL A 188 -9.00 -10.54 -0.34
CA VAL A 188 -7.71 -9.89 -0.07
C VAL A 188 -6.66 -10.42 -1.03
N LEU A 189 -6.63 -11.74 -1.26
CA LEU A 189 -5.70 -12.35 -2.22
C LEU A 189 -5.96 -11.84 -3.64
N ARG A 190 -7.22 -11.72 -4.06
CA ARG A 190 -7.56 -11.14 -5.36
C ARG A 190 -7.07 -9.71 -5.50
N ALA A 191 -7.24 -8.89 -4.45
CA ALA A 191 -6.73 -7.52 -4.43
C ALA A 191 -5.19 -7.49 -4.53
N VAL A 192 -4.48 -8.30 -3.73
CA VAL A 192 -3.01 -8.40 -3.76
C VAL A 192 -2.52 -8.76 -5.16
N VAL A 193 -3.14 -9.76 -5.80
CA VAL A 193 -2.76 -10.19 -7.16
C VAL A 193 -3.05 -9.09 -8.18
N ALA A 194 -4.22 -8.46 -8.13
CA ALA A 194 -4.57 -7.38 -9.05
C ALA A 194 -3.61 -6.18 -8.93
N PHE A 195 -3.29 -5.75 -7.69
CA PHE A 195 -2.29 -4.72 -7.45
C PHE A 195 -0.89 -5.13 -7.93
N ALA A 196 -0.49 -6.39 -7.68
CA ALA A 196 0.81 -6.90 -8.09
C ALA A 196 0.96 -6.92 -9.62
N LEU A 197 -0.06 -7.42 -10.33
CA LEU A 197 -0.09 -7.42 -11.78
C LEU A 197 0.01 -6.00 -12.35
N PHE A 198 -0.72 -5.06 -11.79
CA PHE A 198 -0.65 -3.66 -12.22
C PHE A 198 0.72 -3.05 -11.93
N ALA A 199 1.21 -3.17 -10.68
CA ALA A 199 2.47 -2.55 -10.26
C ALA A 199 3.69 -3.12 -10.97
N ALA A 200 3.66 -4.41 -11.36
CA ALA A 200 4.75 -5.05 -12.11
C ALA A 200 5.04 -4.42 -13.49
N ALA A 201 4.08 -3.66 -14.04
CA ALA A 201 4.25 -2.97 -15.31
C ALA A 201 4.97 -1.62 -15.20
N TYR A 202 5.22 -1.13 -13.98
CA TYR A 202 5.88 0.15 -13.69
C TYR A 202 7.28 -0.04 -13.13
#